data_9fafd5e958bf276ec5272259a6ccdfea
#
_entry.id   9fafd5e958bf276ec5272259a6ccdfea
#
_cell.length_a   1.000
_cell.length_b   1.000
_cell.length_c   1.000
_cell.angle_alpha   90.00
_cell.angle_beta   90.00
_cell.angle_gamma   90.00
#
_symmetry.space_group_name_H-M   'P 1'
#
loop_
_entity.id
_entity.type
_entity.pdbx_description
1 polymer ?
#
loop_
_entity_poly.entity_id
_entity_poly.type
_entity_poly.pdbx_seq_one_letter_code
_entity_poly.pdbx_strand_id
1 'polypeptide(L)'
;MNQKQLLDLAKKHGTPLFVVDHDELRKNYALFRKHFPRVQIYYAVKVNSDAAIVKTFYELGGSFDVASMQEFHTVHQNIAKLPAKQRQAFIWDKIIYANPIKPVETLEELDRYKPLVTYDNHEEVKKIAKHAPHAGLALRLRVPNTGSMVELSSKFGALPGEAVELISYAHDHGLTVEGLSFHVGSQCTNPENYIQAIHLCAGIFAEAKSRGFNLKLLDIGGGFPAAYDASVPKFSDLAKKINHEINRLFPKEIEILAEPGRFLVASAGNAVSKIIGK
;
A
#
# COMPACT_ATOMS: atom_id res chain seq x y z
N MET A 1 -4.56 7.69 24.00
CA MET A 1 -5.34 7.29 25.20
C MET A 1 -4.40 7.16 26.40
N ASN A 2 -4.85 7.49 27.65
CA ASN A 2 -4.01 7.32 28.85
C ASN A 2 -4.39 6.05 29.64
N GLN A 3 -3.52 5.65 30.59
CA GLN A 3 -3.68 4.42 31.38
C GLN A 3 -5.02 4.38 32.16
N LYS A 4 -5.47 5.50 32.72
CA LYS A 4 -6.75 5.58 33.47
C LYS A 4 -7.93 5.25 32.55
N GLN A 5 -7.97 5.84 31.38
CA GLN A 5 -9.02 5.57 30.37
C GLN A 5 -9.06 4.08 29.97
N LEU A 6 -7.89 3.45 29.76
CA LEU A 6 -7.80 2.02 29.45
C LEU A 6 -8.32 1.13 30.57
N LEU A 7 -7.99 1.47 31.83
CA LEU A 7 -8.49 0.73 32.99
C LEU A 7 -9.99 0.88 33.19
N ASP A 8 -10.54 2.07 32.93
CA ASP A 8 -11.99 2.31 33.03
C ASP A 8 -12.75 1.53 31.94
N LEU A 9 -12.20 1.48 30.70
CA LEU A 9 -12.75 0.62 29.65
C LEU A 9 -12.68 -0.87 30.03
N ALA A 10 -11.56 -1.33 30.59
CA ALA A 10 -11.42 -2.72 31.05
C ALA A 10 -12.39 -3.09 32.17
N LYS A 11 -12.67 -2.15 33.11
CA LYS A 11 -13.72 -2.36 34.13
C LYS A 11 -15.10 -2.48 33.52
N LYS A 12 -15.39 -1.70 32.47
CA LYS A 12 -16.70 -1.67 31.80
C LYS A 12 -16.95 -2.87 30.90
N HIS A 13 -15.92 -3.31 30.15
CA HIS A 13 -16.04 -4.30 29.07
C HIS A 13 -15.38 -5.66 29.41
N GLY A 14 -14.65 -5.72 30.51
CA GLY A 14 -13.89 -6.93 30.89
C GLY A 14 -12.51 -7.01 30.23
N THR A 15 -11.80 -8.10 30.51
CA THR A 15 -10.50 -8.44 29.91
C THR A 15 -10.52 -9.88 29.42
N PRO A 16 -9.74 -10.26 28.37
CA PRO A 16 -8.84 -9.40 27.61
C PRO A 16 -9.59 -8.37 26.76
N LEU A 17 -9.03 -7.18 26.63
CA LEU A 17 -9.62 -6.09 25.85
C LEU A 17 -8.57 -5.52 24.89
N PHE A 18 -8.93 -5.36 23.62
CA PHE A 18 -8.14 -4.63 22.63
C PHE A 18 -8.88 -3.34 22.28
N VAL A 19 -8.17 -2.21 22.38
CA VAL A 19 -8.73 -0.87 22.16
C VAL A 19 -7.91 -0.18 21.08
N VAL A 20 -8.59 0.39 20.08
CA VAL A 20 -7.96 1.23 19.05
C VAL A 20 -8.29 2.70 19.33
N ASP A 21 -7.25 3.52 19.44
CA ASP A 21 -7.37 4.96 19.60
C ASP A 21 -7.44 5.65 18.23
N HIS A 22 -8.64 6.08 17.82
CA HIS A 22 -8.86 6.73 16.52
C HIS A 22 -8.19 8.10 16.42
N ASP A 23 -7.96 8.82 17.53
CA ASP A 23 -7.21 10.08 17.47
C ASP A 23 -5.74 9.83 17.17
N GLU A 24 -5.19 8.71 17.62
CA GLU A 24 -3.84 8.32 17.27
C GLU A 24 -3.74 7.91 15.78
N LEU A 25 -4.74 7.22 15.23
CA LEU A 25 -4.82 6.96 13.78
C LEU A 25 -4.76 8.27 12.97
N ARG A 26 -5.55 9.27 13.38
CA ARG A 26 -5.58 10.58 12.71
C ARG A 26 -4.23 11.31 12.80
N LYS A 27 -3.57 11.25 13.95
CA LYS A 27 -2.23 11.83 14.14
C LYS A 27 -1.18 11.16 13.25
N ASN A 28 -1.18 9.83 13.20
CA ASN A 28 -0.24 9.07 12.36
C ASN A 28 -0.44 9.39 10.87
N TYR A 29 -1.69 9.46 10.43
CA TYR A 29 -2.01 9.85 9.05
C TYR A 29 -1.54 11.28 8.74
N ALA A 30 -1.82 12.23 9.62
CA ALA A 30 -1.38 13.62 9.48
C ALA A 30 0.16 13.75 9.49
N LEU A 31 0.84 12.97 10.34
CA LEU A 31 2.30 12.91 10.40
C LEU A 31 2.89 12.37 9.10
N PHE A 32 2.33 11.28 8.55
CA PHE A 32 2.77 10.74 7.27
C PHE A 32 2.60 11.77 6.15
N ARG A 33 1.41 12.35 6.03
CA ARG A 33 1.10 13.37 5.02
C ARG A 33 2.00 14.62 5.11
N LYS A 34 2.33 15.05 6.34
CA LYS A 34 3.26 16.17 6.58
C LYS A 34 4.65 15.90 6.02
N HIS A 35 5.16 14.68 6.22
CA HIS A 35 6.51 14.31 5.81
C HIS A 35 6.60 13.83 4.35
N PHE A 36 5.49 13.42 3.75
CA PHE A 36 5.40 12.99 2.35
C PHE A 36 4.35 13.80 1.58
N PRO A 37 4.57 15.09 1.35
CA PRO A 37 3.55 15.99 0.78
C PRO A 37 3.17 15.67 -0.67
N ARG A 38 4.06 14.98 -1.42
CA ARG A 38 3.84 14.56 -2.81
C ARG A 38 3.23 13.15 -2.91
N VAL A 39 3.23 12.40 -1.83
CA VAL A 39 2.85 10.98 -1.85
C VAL A 39 1.39 10.82 -1.46
N GLN A 40 0.62 10.11 -2.27
CA GLN A 40 -0.73 9.70 -1.94
C GLN A 40 -0.68 8.47 -1.02
N ILE A 41 -1.43 8.54 0.09
CA ILE A 41 -1.39 7.53 1.15
C ILE A 41 -2.48 6.49 0.89
N TYR A 42 -2.09 5.25 0.62
CA TYR A 42 -2.96 4.09 0.53
C TYR A 42 -2.85 3.29 1.83
N TYR A 43 -3.87 3.33 2.65
CA TYR A 43 -3.91 2.52 3.87
C TYR A 43 -3.93 1.04 3.52
N ALA A 44 -2.92 0.28 3.97
CA ALA A 44 -2.87 -1.17 3.78
C ALA A 44 -3.87 -1.87 4.70
N VAL A 45 -5.06 -2.18 4.18
CA VAL A 45 -6.21 -2.69 4.94
C VAL A 45 -5.91 -4.01 5.65
N LYS A 46 -5.07 -4.85 5.06
CA LYS A 46 -4.59 -6.14 5.63
C LYS A 46 -3.99 -6.05 7.03
N VAL A 47 -3.54 -4.88 7.46
CA VAL A 47 -2.94 -4.68 8.80
C VAL A 47 -4.00 -4.65 9.89
N ASN A 48 -5.14 -4.01 9.62
CA ASN A 48 -6.34 -4.08 10.45
C ASN A 48 -7.56 -3.69 9.61
N SER A 49 -8.35 -4.67 9.21
CA SER A 49 -9.51 -4.52 8.33
C SER A 49 -10.81 -4.12 9.05
N ASP A 50 -10.74 -3.71 10.32
CA ASP A 50 -11.92 -3.24 11.05
C ASP A 50 -12.58 -2.07 10.32
N ALA A 51 -13.91 -2.17 10.12
CA ALA A 51 -14.68 -1.20 9.36
C ALA A 51 -14.61 0.22 9.93
N ALA A 52 -14.47 0.38 11.26
CA ALA A 52 -14.36 1.69 11.89
C ALA A 52 -13.00 2.34 11.60
N ILE A 53 -11.93 1.54 11.52
CA ILE A 53 -10.59 2.00 11.14
C ILE A 53 -10.59 2.44 9.67
N VAL A 54 -11.11 1.60 8.77
CA VAL A 54 -11.26 1.91 7.34
C VAL A 54 -12.07 3.19 7.15
N LYS A 55 -13.19 3.34 7.86
CA LYS A 55 -14.02 4.55 7.84
C LYS A 55 -13.23 5.78 8.29
N THR A 56 -12.41 5.66 9.34
CA THR A 56 -11.58 6.79 9.81
C THR A 56 -10.62 7.28 8.73
N PHE A 57 -9.93 6.37 8.03
CA PHE A 57 -9.04 6.77 6.93
C PHE A 57 -9.81 7.30 5.71
N TYR A 58 -11.00 6.75 5.42
CA TYR A 58 -11.89 7.30 4.40
C TYR A 58 -12.29 8.76 4.70
N GLU A 59 -12.70 9.06 5.94
CA GLU A 59 -13.06 10.40 6.38
C GLU A 59 -11.89 11.40 6.32
N LEU A 60 -10.65 10.92 6.43
CA LEU A 60 -9.43 11.71 6.24
C LEU A 60 -9.06 11.93 4.75
N GLY A 61 -9.86 11.41 3.82
CA GLY A 61 -9.62 11.50 2.39
C GLY A 61 -8.55 10.51 1.88
N GLY A 62 -8.24 9.48 2.66
CA GLY A 62 -7.26 8.44 2.34
C GLY A 62 -7.66 7.57 1.16
N SER A 63 -6.67 6.83 0.67
CA SER A 63 -6.79 5.78 -0.34
C SER A 63 -6.48 4.42 0.30
N PHE A 64 -6.66 3.30 -0.42
CA PHE A 64 -6.63 1.98 0.17
C PHE A 64 -5.87 0.96 -0.68
N ASP A 65 -4.91 0.27 -0.06
CA ASP A 65 -4.32 -0.98 -0.55
C ASP A 65 -5.14 -2.14 0.01
N VAL A 66 -5.77 -2.90 -0.89
CA VAL A 66 -6.54 -4.10 -0.55
C VAL A 66 -5.88 -5.34 -1.16
N ALA A 67 -5.87 -6.44 -0.43
CA ALA A 67 -5.26 -7.70 -0.83
C ALA A 67 -6.29 -8.84 -0.99
N SER A 68 -7.56 -8.57 -0.70
CA SER A 68 -8.68 -9.52 -0.84
C SER A 68 -9.98 -8.80 -1.20
N MET A 69 -10.95 -9.53 -1.75
CA MET A 69 -12.28 -8.97 -2.02
C MET A 69 -13.02 -8.58 -0.73
N GLN A 70 -12.77 -9.28 0.37
CA GLN A 70 -13.34 -8.91 1.68
C GLN A 70 -12.87 -7.50 2.10
N GLU A 71 -11.59 -7.20 1.94
CA GLU A 71 -11.04 -5.86 2.23
C GLU A 71 -11.60 -4.82 1.26
N PHE A 72 -11.67 -5.15 -0.04
CA PHE A 72 -12.29 -4.29 -1.06
C PHE A 72 -13.73 -3.92 -0.67
N HIS A 73 -14.56 -4.91 -0.29
CA HIS A 73 -15.93 -4.67 0.12
C HIS A 73 -16.05 -3.81 1.38
N THR A 74 -15.13 -3.99 2.35
CA THR A 74 -15.08 -3.13 3.55
C THR A 74 -14.82 -1.68 3.18
N VAL A 75 -13.93 -1.40 2.21
CA VAL A 75 -13.71 -0.06 1.69
C VAL A 75 -14.93 0.43 0.89
N HIS A 76 -15.46 -0.41 0.00
CA HIS A 76 -16.58 -0.08 -0.89
C HIS A 76 -17.85 0.31 -0.13
N GLN A 77 -18.10 -0.24 1.05
CA GLN A 77 -19.24 0.14 1.90
C GLN A 77 -19.26 1.65 2.22
N ASN A 78 -18.10 2.31 2.34
CA ASN A 78 -18.03 3.75 2.62
C ASN A 78 -18.43 4.62 1.41
N ILE A 79 -18.33 4.08 0.21
CA ILE A 79 -18.67 4.77 -1.05
C ILE A 79 -19.98 4.27 -1.69
N ALA A 80 -20.64 3.28 -1.11
CA ALA A 80 -21.82 2.64 -1.70
C ALA A 80 -22.97 3.62 -2.00
N LYS A 81 -23.07 4.70 -1.22
CA LYS A 81 -24.11 5.74 -1.38
C LYS A 81 -23.72 6.85 -2.37
N LEU A 82 -22.48 6.88 -2.87
CA LEU A 82 -22.07 7.85 -3.87
C LEU A 82 -22.74 7.58 -5.23
N PRO A 83 -22.99 8.62 -6.04
CA PRO A 83 -23.40 8.46 -7.43
C PRO A 83 -22.40 7.55 -8.19
N ALA A 84 -22.90 6.76 -9.14
CA ALA A 84 -22.09 5.74 -9.84
C ALA A 84 -20.78 6.31 -10.42
N LYS A 85 -20.83 7.50 -11.05
CA LYS A 85 -19.63 8.17 -11.60
C LYS A 85 -18.59 8.52 -10.51
N GLN A 86 -19.03 9.04 -9.36
CA GLN A 86 -18.15 9.39 -8.27
C GLN A 86 -17.55 8.14 -7.59
N ARG A 87 -18.37 7.09 -7.47
CA ARG A 87 -17.91 5.79 -6.94
C ARG A 87 -16.84 5.17 -7.84
N GLN A 88 -17.06 5.20 -9.17
CA GLN A 88 -16.08 4.70 -10.14
C GLN A 88 -14.78 5.51 -10.10
N ALA A 89 -14.86 6.84 -10.04
CA ALA A 89 -13.69 7.70 -9.89
C ALA A 89 -12.92 7.39 -8.60
N PHE A 90 -13.63 7.22 -7.47
CA PHE A 90 -12.98 6.84 -6.21
C PHE A 90 -12.26 5.50 -6.32
N ILE A 91 -12.88 4.50 -6.94
CA ILE A 91 -12.27 3.17 -7.09
C ILE A 91 -11.00 3.27 -7.91
N TRP A 92 -11.02 3.98 -9.04
CA TRP A 92 -9.86 4.15 -9.90
C TRP A 92 -8.74 4.95 -9.22
N ASP A 93 -9.07 6.08 -8.59
CA ASP A 93 -8.06 7.00 -8.06
C ASP A 93 -7.56 6.63 -6.67
N LYS A 94 -8.29 5.78 -5.93
CA LYS A 94 -8.07 5.58 -4.48
C LYS A 94 -8.06 4.14 -4.00
N ILE A 95 -8.16 3.17 -4.89
CA ILE A 95 -8.06 1.75 -4.52
C ILE A 95 -7.06 1.05 -5.43
N ILE A 96 -6.06 0.41 -4.82
CA ILE A 96 -5.18 -0.54 -5.49
C ILE A 96 -5.42 -1.95 -4.92
N TYR A 97 -5.56 -2.93 -5.80
CA TYR A 97 -5.53 -4.34 -5.40
C TYR A 97 -4.09 -4.84 -5.50
N ALA A 98 -3.37 -4.77 -4.37
CA ALA A 98 -1.92 -4.95 -4.32
C ALA A 98 -1.45 -6.40 -4.11
N ASN A 99 -2.31 -7.39 -4.31
CA ASN A 99 -1.90 -8.80 -4.31
C ASN A 99 -1.53 -9.24 -5.74
N PRO A 100 -0.25 -9.59 -6.02
CA PRO A 100 0.19 -9.95 -7.36
C PRO A 100 -0.48 -11.21 -7.94
N ILE A 101 -0.98 -12.11 -7.08
CA ILE A 101 -1.63 -13.37 -7.49
C ILE A 101 -3.09 -13.33 -7.05
N LYS A 102 -4.01 -13.46 -8.02
CA LYS A 102 -5.45 -13.33 -7.79
C LYS A 102 -6.20 -14.57 -8.29
N PRO A 103 -7.17 -15.12 -7.55
CA PRO A 103 -8.11 -16.12 -8.09
C PRO A 103 -8.89 -15.57 -9.29
N VAL A 104 -9.40 -16.46 -10.14
CA VAL A 104 -10.18 -16.07 -11.33
C VAL A 104 -11.44 -15.31 -10.92
N GLU A 105 -12.14 -15.79 -9.92
CA GLU A 105 -13.38 -15.19 -9.40
C GLU A 105 -13.14 -13.76 -8.90
N THR A 106 -11.97 -13.52 -8.28
CA THR A 106 -11.53 -12.19 -7.86
C THR A 106 -11.32 -11.28 -9.07
N LEU A 107 -10.66 -11.76 -10.13
CA LEU A 107 -10.43 -10.96 -11.34
C LEU A 107 -11.75 -10.60 -12.04
N GLU A 108 -12.67 -11.55 -12.18
CA GLU A 108 -14.00 -11.32 -12.78
C GLU A 108 -14.82 -10.29 -12.00
N GLU A 109 -14.68 -10.27 -10.68
CA GLU A 109 -15.32 -9.26 -9.85
C GLU A 109 -14.59 -7.91 -9.96
N LEU A 110 -13.26 -7.88 -9.95
CA LEU A 110 -12.47 -6.66 -10.12
C LEU A 110 -12.69 -6.00 -11.49
N ASP A 111 -12.96 -6.77 -12.55
CA ASP A 111 -13.26 -6.21 -13.88
C ASP A 111 -14.52 -5.33 -13.89
N ARG A 112 -15.48 -5.62 -13.00
CA ARG A 112 -16.69 -4.78 -12.83
C ARG A 112 -16.38 -3.43 -12.17
N TYR A 113 -15.37 -3.40 -11.29
CA TYR A 113 -15.00 -2.22 -10.52
C TYR A 113 -13.82 -1.44 -11.11
N LYS A 114 -12.94 -2.12 -11.84
CA LYS A 114 -11.78 -1.57 -12.53
C LYS A 114 -10.82 -0.77 -11.63
N PRO A 115 -10.37 -1.31 -10.48
CA PRO A 115 -9.31 -0.71 -9.71
C PRO A 115 -7.96 -0.92 -10.40
N LEU A 116 -6.92 -0.22 -9.92
CA LEU A 116 -5.55 -0.57 -10.24
C LEU A 116 -5.21 -1.93 -9.59
N VAL A 117 -4.57 -2.84 -10.34
CA VAL A 117 -4.16 -4.16 -9.84
C VAL A 117 -2.67 -4.39 -10.04
N THR A 118 -2.02 -5.11 -9.12
CA THR A 118 -0.61 -5.49 -9.27
C THR A 118 -0.46 -6.83 -9.96
N TYR A 119 0.66 -7.00 -10.70
CA TYR A 119 1.10 -8.26 -11.29
C TYR A 119 2.62 -8.35 -11.23
N ASP A 120 3.21 -9.54 -11.39
CA ASP A 120 4.66 -9.75 -11.34
C ASP A 120 5.17 -10.91 -12.21
N ASN A 121 4.31 -11.50 -13.05
CA ASN A 121 4.70 -12.62 -13.93
C ASN A 121 3.78 -12.76 -15.14
N HIS A 122 4.23 -13.51 -16.16
CA HIS A 122 3.51 -13.72 -17.43
C HIS A 122 2.18 -14.46 -17.28
N GLU A 123 2.09 -15.44 -16.36
CA GLU A 123 0.86 -16.21 -16.18
C GLU A 123 -0.25 -15.36 -15.57
N GLU A 124 0.13 -14.44 -14.68
CA GLU A 124 -0.84 -13.47 -14.15
C GLU A 124 -1.33 -12.50 -15.24
N VAL A 125 -0.43 -12.06 -16.15
CA VAL A 125 -0.83 -11.23 -17.31
C VAL A 125 -1.87 -11.94 -18.17
N LYS A 126 -1.65 -13.21 -18.55
CA LYS A 126 -2.61 -14.01 -19.34
C LYS A 126 -3.96 -14.10 -18.62
N LYS A 127 -3.91 -14.34 -17.32
CA LYS A 127 -5.12 -14.48 -16.50
C LYS A 127 -5.89 -13.16 -16.38
N ILE A 128 -5.20 -12.04 -16.18
CA ILE A 128 -5.81 -10.70 -16.16
C ILE A 128 -6.40 -10.37 -17.52
N ALA A 129 -5.67 -10.58 -18.62
CA ALA A 129 -6.16 -10.31 -19.97
C ALA A 129 -7.46 -11.06 -20.29
N LYS A 130 -7.61 -12.27 -19.76
CA LYS A 130 -8.80 -13.11 -19.98
C LYS A 130 -9.98 -12.72 -19.06
N HIS A 131 -9.72 -12.38 -17.79
CA HIS A 131 -10.75 -12.27 -16.75
C HIS A 131 -10.97 -10.87 -16.19
N ALA A 132 -10.02 -9.93 -16.43
CA ALA A 132 -10.12 -8.52 -16.02
C ALA A 132 -9.45 -7.57 -17.04
N PRO A 133 -9.85 -7.62 -18.33
CA PRO A 133 -9.19 -6.88 -19.41
C PRO A 133 -9.25 -5.35 -19.29
N HIS A 134 -10.11 -4.83 -18.41
CA HIS A 134 -10.29 -3.39 -18.23
C HIS A 134 -9.58 -2.83 -16.98
N ALA A 135 -8.83 -3.66 -16.25
CA ALA A 135 -8.05 -3.22 -15.10
C ALA A 135 -6.80 -2.46 -15.54
N GLY A 136 -6.45 -1.37 -14.84
CA GLY A 136 -5.13 -0.76 -14.93
C GLY A 136 -4.10 -1.60 -14.16
N LEU A 137 -2.86 -1.69 -14.64
CA LEU A 137 -1.84 -2.55 -14.05
C LEU A 137 -0.68 -1.78 -13.45
N ALA A 138 -0.19 -2.25 -12.29
CA ALA A 138 1.10 -1.85 -11.74
C ALA A 138 2.01 -3.09 -11.65
N LEU A 139 3.18 -3.03 -12.31
CA LEU A 139 4.17 -4.10 -12.25
C LEU A 139 4.91 -4.04 -10.90
N ARG A 140 4.76 -5.10 -10.10
CA ARG A 140 5.49 -5.22 -8.85
C ARG A 140 6.89 -5.77 -9.07
N LEU A 141 7.89 -5.05 -8.54
CA LEU A 141 9.30 -5.39 -8.65
C LEU A 141 9.83 -6.06 -7.39
N ARG A 142 10.75 -6.98 -7.58
CA ARG A 142 11.60 -7.51 -6.52
C ARG A 142 12.69 -6.49 -6.21
N VAL A 143 12.81 -6.12 -4.94
CA VAL A 143 13.77 -5.12 -4.47
C VAL A 143 14.51 -5.61 -3.22
N PRO A 144 15.68 -5.03 -2.86
CA PRO A 144 16.34 -5.32 -1.60
C PRO A 144 15.44 -5.08 -0.39
N ASN A 145 15.58 -5.93 0.64
CA ASN A 145 14.76 -5.90 1.86
C ASN A 145 15.57 -6.17 3.13
N THR A 146 16.87 -5.91 3.10
CA THR A 146 17.78 -6.07 4.25
C THR A 146 17.36 -5.19 5.42
N GLY A 147 17.30 -5.75 6.64
CA GLY A 147 16.89 -5.01 7.85
C GLY A 147 15.38 -4.81 8.00
N SER A 148 14.56 -5.54 7.22
CA SER A 148 13.12 -5.66 7.48
C SER A 148 12.83 -6.87 8.37
N MET A 149 11.79 -6.77 9.22
CA MET A 149 11.39 -7.90 10.06
C MET A 149 10.73 -9.04 9.26
N VAL A 150 10.07 -8.70 8.15
CA VAL A 150 9.44 -9.68 7.26
C VAL A 150 9.90 -9.39 5.84
N GLU A 151 10.64 -10.32 5.27
CA GLU A 151 11.11 -10.29 3.90
C GLU A 151 10.01 -10.75 2.93
N LEU A 152 9.73 -9.97 1.90
CA LEU A 152 8.72 -10.29 0.89
C LEU A 152 9.30 -10.57 -0.49
N SER A 153 10.55 -10.17 -0.73
CA SER A 153 11.24 -10.34 -2.02
C SER A 153 11.50 -11.81 -2.40
N SER A 154 11.41 -12.74 -1.45
CA SER A 154 11.50 -14.18 -1.73
C SER A 154 10.22 -14.75 -2.36
N LYS A 155 9.08 -14.03 -2.22
CA LYS A 155 7.76 -14.53 -2.63
C LYS A 155 7.18 -13.76 -3.82
N PHE A 156 7.45 -12.47 -3.93
CA PHE A 156 6.75 -11.56 -4.84
C PHE A 156 7.73 -10.66 -5.57
N GLY A 157 7.28 -10.21 -6.73
CA GLY A 157 7.95 -9.23 -7.57
C GLY A 157 8.77 -9.85 -8.70
N ALA A 158 8.62 -9.28 -9.89
CA ALA A 158 9.43 -9.58 -11.06
C ALA A 158 10.88 -9.14 -10.86
N LEU A 159 11.82 -9.80 -11.50
CA LEU A 159 13.21 -9.37 -11.53
C LEU A 159 13.31 -8.02 -12.29
N PRO A 160 14.09 -7.05 -11.81
CA PRO A 160 14.24 -5.76 -12.49
C PRO A 160 14.65 -5.87 -13.96
N GLY A 161 15.51 -6.85 -14.29
CA GLY A 161 15.95 -7.10 -15.68
C GLY A 161 14.87 -7.64 -16.62
N GLU A 162 13.75 -8.15 -16.08
CA GLU A 162 12.61 -8.67 -16.86
C GLU A 162 11.46 -7.65 -16.96
N ALA A 163 11.58 -6.51 -16.27
CA ALA A 163 10.47 -5.58 -16.06
C ALA A 163 9.90 -5.03 -17.37
N VAL A 164 10.75 -4.54 -18.27
CA VAL A 164 10.29 -3.93 -19.54
C VAL A 164 9.75 -4.98 -20.50
N GLU A 165 10.25 -6.22 -20.46
CA GLU A 165 9.68 -7.34 -21.18
C GLU A 165 8.26 -7.66 -20.68
N LEU A 166 8.06 -7.72 -19.37
CA LEU A 166 6.73 -7.93 -18.77
C LEU A 166 5.75 -6.79 -19.07
N ILE A 167 6.24 -5.55 -19.16
CA ILE A 167 5.42 -4.40 -19.60
C ILE A 167 5.00 -4.58 -21.06
N SER A 168 5.96 -4.93 -21.95
CA SER A 168 5.66 -5.21 -23.36
C SER A 168 4.68 -6.37 -23.51
N TYR A 169 4.90 -7.44 -22.77
CA TYR A 169 4.04 -8.61 -22.79
C TYR A 169 2.59 -8.29 -22.37
N ALA A 170 2.42 -7.48 -21.33
CA ALA A 170 1.09 -7.02 -20.92
C ALA A 170 0.41 -6.18 -22.02
N HIS A 171 1.15 -5.28 -22.65
CA HIS A 171 0.67 -4.46 -23.76
C HIS A 171 0.25 -5.32 -24.97
N ASP A 172 1.03 -6.34 -25.32
CA ASP A 172 0.72 -7.27 -26.42
C ASP A 172 -0.55 -8.10 -26.17
N HIS A 173 -0.95 -8.22 -24.89
CA HIS A 173 -2.22 -8.84 -24.47
C HIS A 173 -3.36 -7.81 -24.29
N GLY A 174 -3.20 -6.57 -24.77
CA GLY A 174 -4.23 -5.52 -24.74
C GLY A 174 -4.42 -4.85 -23.38
N LEU A 175 -3.48 -5.03 -22.43
CA LEU A 175 -3.55 -4.44 -21.10
C LEU A 175 -2.77 -3.13 -21.01
N THR A 176 -3.17 -2.24 -20.10
CA THR A 176 -2.48 -0.98 -19.86
C THR A 176 -1.68 -1.06 -18.56
N VAL A 177 -0.34 -0.91 -18.67
CA VAL A 177 0.53 -0.80 -17.50
C VAL A 177 0.69 0.68 -17.15
N GLU A 178 0.08 1.08 -16.02
CA GLU A 178 0.10 2.46 -15.54
C GLU A 178 1.40 2.82 -14.83
N GLY A 179 2.08 1.85 -14.21
CA GLY A 179 3.29 2.12 -13.47
C GLY A 179 3.96 0.91 -12.82
N LEU A 180 4.86 1.23 -11.90
CA LEU A 180 5.62 0.25 -11.13
C LEU A 180 5.24 0.30 -9.66
N SER A 181 5.37 -0.83 -8.97
CA SER A 181 5.29 -0.90 -7.52
C SER A 181 6.44 -1.74 -6.94
N PHE A 182 6.77 -1.48 -5.67
CA PHE A 182 7.68 -2.32 -4.91
C PHE A 182 7.31 -2.33 -3.43
N HIS A 183 7.88 -3.26 -2.66
CA HIS A 183 7.71 -3.30 -1.22
C HIS A 183 9.01 -3.77 -0.55
N VAL A 184 9.60 -2.95 0.30
CA VAL A 184 10.92 -3.20 0.94
C VAL A 184 10.88 -4.15 2.15
N GLY A 185 9.76 -4.81 2.40
CA GLY A 185 9.55 -5.65 3.57
C GLY A 185 8.94 -4.89 4.75
N SER A 186 8.30 -5.61 5.70
CA SER A 186 7.61 -4.98 6.83
C SER A 186 8.60 -4.54 7.91
N GLN A 187 8.34 -3.39 8.56
CA GLN A 187 9.20 -2.79 9.60
C GLN A 187 10.64 -2.60 9.08
N CYS A 188 10.77 -1.96 7.92
CA CYS A 188 12.07 -1.70 7.30
C CYS A 188 12.74 -0.49 7.94
N THR A 189 13.80 -0.72 8.69
CA THR A 189 14.60 0.32 9.35
C THR A 189 15.77 0.82 8.51
N ASN A 190 16.07 0.14 7.39
CA ASN A 190 17.14 0.51 6.47
C ASN A 190 16.61 1.40 5.32
N PRO A 191 16.89 2.72 5.31
CA PRO A 191 16.42 3.61 4.25
C PRO A 191 17.02 3.29 2.87
N GLU A 192 18.18 2.64 2.81
CA GLU A 192 18.86 2.32 1.56
C GLU A 192 18.04 1.37 0.67
N ASN A 193 17.19 0.53 1.27
CA ASN A 193 16.27 -0.33 0.50
C ASN A 193 15.31 0.50 -0.36
N TYR A 194 14.74 1.58 0.19
CA TYR A 194 13.87 2.49 -0.57
C TYR A 194 14.67 3.23 -1.65
N ILE A 195 15.86 3.71 -1.30
CA ILE A 195 16.71 4.47 -2.24
C ILE A 195 17.09 3.61 -3.43
N GLN A 196 17.58 2.39 -3.20
CA GLN A 196 17.94 1.46 -4.26
C GLN A 196 16.73 1.07 -5.12
N ALA A 197 15.57 0.81 -4.51
CA ALA A 197 14.35 0.50 -5.22
C ALA A 197 13.87 1.67 -6.11
N ILE A 198 13.93 2.90 -5.61
CA ILE A 198 13.59 4.12 -6.36
C ILE A 198 14.53 4.30 -7.56
N HIS A 199 15.83 4.06 -7.40
CA HIS A 199 16.80 4.13 -8.50
C HIS A 199 16.55 3.05 -9.55
N LEU A 200 16.27 1.82 -9.14
CA LEU A 200 15.88 0.74 -10.06
C LEU A 200 14.63 1.12 -10.86
N CYS A 201 13.60 1.62 -10.20
CA CYS A 201 12.39 2.07 -10.87
C CYS A 201 12.67 3.21 -11.87
N ALA A 202 13.51 4.18 -11.51
CA ALA A 202 13.86 5.28 -12.43
C ALA A 202 14.55 4.78 -13.71
N GLY A 203 15.43 3.78 -13.60
CA GLY A 203 16.05 3.13 -14.75
C GLY A 203 15.01 2.44 -15.65
N ILE A 204 14.08 1.68 -15.04
CA ILE A 204 13.01 1.00 -15.77
C ILE A 204 12.04 2.00 -16.43
N PHE A 205 11.69 3.11 -15.76
CA PHE A 205 10.89 4.18 -16.38
C PHE A 205 11.56 4.76 -17.63
N ALA A 206 12.87 5.00 -17.57
CA ALA A 206 13.62 5.51 -18.72
C ALA A 206 13.68 4.50 -19.87
N GLU A 207 13.92 3.22 -19.57
CA GLU A 207 13.94 2.15 -20.57
C GLU A 207 12.54 1.93 -21.19
N ALA A 208 11.49 1.83 -20.37
CA ALA A 208 10.10 1.72 -20.81
C ALA A 208 9.74 2.87 -21.76
N LYS A 209 10.08 4.12 -21.39
CA LYS A 209 9.85 5.28 -22.23
C LYS A 209 10.58 5.20 -23.58
N SER A 210 11.83 4.72 -23.60
CA SER A 210 12.60 4.55 -24.86
C SER A 210 11.97 3.52 -25.80
N ARG A 211 11.19 2.58 -25.26
CA ARG A 211 10.42 1.58 -26.04
C ARG A 211 8.97 2.01 -26.31
N GLY A 212 8.57 3.24 -25.98
CA GLY A 212 7.25 3.79 -26.25
C GLY A 212 6.20 3.56 -25.17
N PHE A 213 6.55 2.96 -24.03
CA PHE A 213 5.66 2.78 -22.88
C PHE A 213 5.71 4.00 -21.94
N ASN A 214 4.55 4.60 -21.68
CA ASN A 214 4.46 5.81 -20.87
C ASN A 214 3.88 5.50 -19.48
N LEU A 215 4.74 5.14 -18.53
CA LEU A 215 4.36 4.90 -17.15
C LEU A 215 4.05 6.22 -16.45
N LYS A 216 3.01 6.25 -15.60
CA LYS A 216 2.48 7.45 -14.96
C LYS A 216 2.55 7.43 -13.45
N LEU A 217 2.73 6.27 -12.83
CA LEU A 217 2.74 6.13 -11.39
C LEU A 217 3.90 5.28 -10.87
N LEU A 218 4.37 5.63 -9.68
CA LEU A 218 5.30 4.84 -8.88
C LEU A 218 4.71 4.62 -7.50
N ASP A 219 4.43 3.37 -7.16
CA ASP A 219 4.07 2.97 -5.81
C ASP A 219 5.31 2.49 -5.06
N ILE A 220 5.71 3.24 -4.04
CA ILE A 220 6.86 2.93 -3.19
C ILE A 220 6.52 1.92 -2.08
N GLY A 221 5.31 1.37 -2.10
CA GLY A 221 4.83 0.32 -1.21
C GLY A 221 4.73 0.71 0.26
N GLY A 222 4.76 -0.33 1.08
CA GLY A 222 4.75 -0.20 2.53
C GLY A 222 6.14 -0.41 3.14
N GLY A 223 6.14 -0.91 4.39
CA GLY A 223 7.36 -1.19 5.12
C GLY A 223 7.78 -0.11 6.11
N PHE A 224 7.14 1.06 6.09
CA PHE A 224 7.45 2.16 7.00
C PHE A 224 7.39 1.71 8.47
N PRO A 225 8.48 1.91 9.24
CA PRO A 225 8.59 1.36 10.56
C PRO A 225 7.76 2.14 11.58
N ALA A 226 7.15 1.41 12.53
CA ALA A 226 6.60 1.97 13.75
C ALA A 226 7.72 2.07 14.81
N ALA A 227 7.72 3.14 15.57
CA ALA A 227 8.72 3.39 16.62
C ALA A 227 8.40 2.56 17.88
N TYR A 228 8.70 1.25 17.86
CA TYR A 228 8.52 0.37 19.02
C TYR A 228 9.54 0.62 20.12
N ASP A 229 10.73 1.07 19.74
CA ASP A 229 11.81 1.40 20.66
C ASP A 229 12.75 2.47 20.05
N ALA A 230 13.78 2.85 20.81
CA ALA A 230 14.72 3.90 20.42
C ALA A 230 15.68 3.52 19.26
N SER A 231 15.74 2.25 18.86
CA SER A 231 16.59 1.79 17.75
C SER A 231 16.00 2.12 16.36
N VAL A 232 14.69 2.39 16.30
CA VAL A 232 14.01 2.72 15.05
C VAL A 232 14.39 4.16 14.63
N PRO A 233 14.88 4.37 13.40
CA PRO A 233 15.21 5.72 12.90
C PRO A 233 14.01 6.67 12.97
N LYS A 234 14.28 7.95 13.19
CA LYS A 234 13.22 8.97 13.14
C LYS A 234 12.55 8.97 11.78
N PHE A 235 11.23 8.95 11.77
CA PHE A 235 10.44 8.96 10.53
C PHE A 235 10.75 10.16 9.64
N SER A 236 11.01 11.33 10.23
CA SER A 236 11.43 12.54 9.51
C SER A 236 12.69 12.34 8.68
N ASP A 237 13.67 11.60 9.20
CA ASP A 237 14.96 11.40 8.54
C ASP A 237 14.83 10.40 7.39
N LEU A 238 14.06 9.32 7.60
CA LEU A 238 13.68 8.38 6.55
C LEU A 238 12.94 9.11 5.41
N ALA A 239 11.90 9.86 5.74
CA ALA A 239 11.10 10.58 4.77
C ALA A 239 11.90 11.61 3.98
N LYS A 240 12.82 12.32 4.63
CA LYS A 240 13.71 13.30 3.97
C LYS A 240 14.56 12.65 2.89
N LYS A 241 15.17 11.49 3.19
CA LYS A 241 15.99 10.74 2.22
C LYS A 241 15.17 10.26 1.03
N ILE A 242 14.02 9.64 1.29
CA ILE A 242 13.11 9.14 0.25
C ILE A 242 12.60 10.28 -0.64
N ASN A 243 12.11 11.38 -0.06
CA ASN A 243 11.64 12.55 -0.81
C ASN A 243 12.73 13.17 -1.68
N HIS A 244 13.98 13.19 -1.19
CA HIS A 244 15.11 13.69 -1.98
C HIS A 244 15.25 12.92 -3.29
N GLU A 245 15.25 11.59 -3.25
CA GLU A 245 15.39 10.75 -4.43
C GLU A 245 14.17 10.80 -5.35
N ILE A 246 12.96 10.78 -4.79
CA ILE A 246 11.73 10.94 -5.57
C ILE A 246 11.75 12.26 -6.34
N ASN A 247 12.07 13.37 -5.68
CA ASN A 247 12.05 14.69 -6.32
C ASN A 247 13.18 14.87 -7.35
N ARG A 248 14.31 14.18 -7.17
CA ARG A 248 15.45 14.21 -8.08
C ARG A 248 15.20 13.38 -9.35
N LEU A 249 14.54 12.21 -9.20
CA LEU A 249 14.45 11.20 -10.27
C LEU A 249 13.11 11.20 -11.01
N PHE A 250 12.03 11.64 -10.37
CA PHE A 250 10.70 11.61 -10.96
C PHE A 250 10.11 13.00 -11.12
N PRO A 251 9.73 13.40 -12.35
CA PRO A 251 9.05 14.67 -12.61
C PRO A 251 7.71 14.73 -11.88
N LYS A 252 7.13 15.92 -11.76
CA LYS A 252 5.91 16.15 -10.95
C LYS A 252 4.66 15.45 -11.52
N GLU A 253 4.69 15.14 -12.79
CA GLU A 253 3.61 14.47 -13.52
C GLU A 253 3.49 12.98 -13.16
N ILE A 254 4.55 12.39 -12.59
CA ILE A 254 4.49 11.02 -12.08
C ILE A 254 3.82 11.03 -10.70
N GLU A 255 2.72 10.30 -10.59
CA GLU A 255 2.03 10.07 -9.34
C GLU A 255 2.87 9.17 -8.43
N ILE A 256 2.99 9.55 -7.16
CA ILE A 256 3.72 8.76 -6.18
C ILE A 256 2.74 8.24 -5.13
N LEU A 257 2.67 6.93 -4.98
CA LEU A 257 1.85 6.23 -4.01
C LEU A 257 2.72 5.62 -2.91
N ALA A 258 2.15 5.43 -1.74
CA ALA A 258 2.73 4.60 -0.68
C ALA A 258 1.63 3.82 0.06
N GLU A 259 1.97 2.62 0.52
CA GLU A 259 1.05 1.67 1.18
C GLU A 259 1.38 1.51 2.69
N PRO A 260 1.42 2.58 3.51
CA PRO A 260 1.70 2.44 4.93
C PRO A 260 0.56 1.68 5.62
N GLY A 261 0.92 0.60 6.30
CA GLY A 261 0.01 -0.14 7.18
C GLY A 261 0.41 0.02 8.63
N ARG A 262 1.44 -0.70 9.05
CA ARG A 262 1.94 -0.72 10.43
C ARG A 262 2.17 0.67 11.01
N PHE A 263 2.82 1.56 10.28
CA PHE A 263 3.07 2.95 10.71
C PHE A 263 1.79 3.67 11.14
N LEU A 264 0.69 3.45 10.43
CA LEU A 264 -0.57 4.16 10.70
C LEU A 264 -1.33 3.62 11.92
N VAL A 265 -1.20 2.32 12.25
CA VAL A 265 -2.07 1.69 13.25
C VAL A 265 -1.34 1.21 14.51
N ALA A 266 -0.03 0.99 14.46
CA ALA A 266 0.66 0.28 15.56
C ALA A 266 0.58 1.01 16.90
N SER A 267 0.80 2.33 16.94
CA SER A 267 0.72 3.12 18.17
C SER A 267 -0.72 3.37 18.66
N ALA A 268 -1.72 3.11 17.79
CA ALA A 268 -3.12 3.26 18.15
C ALA A 268 -3.71 2.05 18.89
N GLY A 269 -3.07 0.87 18.78
CA GLY A 269 -3.53 -0.36 19.40
C GLY A 269 -3.09 -0.48 20.86
N ASN A 270 -4.04 -0.77 21.76
CA ASN A 270 -3.77 -0.98 23.18
C ASN A 270 -4.43 -2.29 23.63
N ALA A 271 -3.65 -3.18 24.27
CA ALA A 271 -4.18 -4.41 24.85
C ALA A 271 -4.20 -4.31 26.37
N VAL A 272 -5.30 -4.72 27.01
CA VAL A 272 -5.45 -4.80 28.44
C VAL A 272 -5.79 -6.24 28.84
N SER A 273 -4.96 -6.83 29.71
CA SER A 273 -5.14 -8.19 30.19
C SER A 273 -5.08 -8.24 31.71
N LYS A 274 -5.77 -9.21 32.31
CA LYS A 274 -5.71 -9.50 33.74
C LYS A 274 -4.75 -10.66 33.98
N ILE A 275 -3.83 -10.51 34.93
CA ILE A 275 -3.03 -11.62 35.41
C ILE A 275 -3.93 -12.54 36.24
N ILE A 276 -4.05 -13.79 35.84
CA ILE A 276 -4.91 -14.81 36.50
C ILE A 276 -4.15 -15.87 37.23
N GLY A 277 -2.82 -15.87 37.17
CA GLY A 277 -1.92 -16.78 37.87
C GLY A 277 -0.49 -16.26 37.85
N LYS A 278 0.31 -16.70 38.83
CA LYS A 278 1.76 -16.46 38.93
C LYS A 278 2.45 -17.79 39.11
#